data_0ec3d76cb53853145d66333b82c6546f
#
_entry.id   0ec3d76cb53853145d66333b82c6546f
#
_cell.length_a   1.000
_cell.length_b   1.000
_cell.length_c   1.000
_cell.angle_alpha   90.00
_cell.angle_beta   90.00
_cell.angle_gamma   90.00
#
_symmetry.space_group_name_H-M   'P 1'
#
loop_
_entity.id
_entity.type
_entity.pdbx_description
1 polymer ?
#
loop_
_entity_poly.entity_id
_entity_poly.type
_entity_poly.pdbx_seq_one_letter_code
_entity_poly.pdbx_strand_id
1 'polypeptide(L)'
;MNKKAILVLTALSTTLVGCVNAPKGLEKEQFTLKSLSSIQQSDYSCQCKSIRLGGKVLTAQALPNKTKIEVLSYLVYSTSAKPMIDEQPNGRFVAYLDGFVEPESLKDQFITIGGTLLKTEQGKVDQASYTYPVIQTNHYRVWKLSQSYYYPDDMWDDWGFFGRRSYYWYGEPEIRYYLY
;
A
#
# COMPACT_ATOMS: atom_id res chain seq x y z
N MET A 1 3.99 45.18 23.02
CA MET A 1 3.69 43.77 22.76
C MET A 1 4.50 42.94 23.75
N ASN A 2 3.83 42.25 24.69
CA ASN A 2 4.51 41.61 25.81
C ASN A 2 5.34 40.38 25.35
N LYS A 3 6.62 40.31 25.70
CA LYS A 3 7.53 39.20 25.37
C LYS A 3 6.97 37.83 25.77
N LYS A 4 6.15 37.75 26.82
CA LYS A 4 5.45 36.51 27.25
C LYS A 4 4.34 36.07 26.28
N ALA A 5 3.66 36.99 25.61
CA ALA A 5 2.63 36.65 24.61
C ALA A 5 3.24 36.11 23.31
N ILE A 6 4.43 36.57 22.92
CA ILE A 6 5.16 36.07 21.75
C ILE A 6 5.65 34.65 22.00
N LEU A 7 6.12 34.35 23.23
CA LEU A 7 6.61 33.01 23.58
C LEU A 7 5.48 31.94 23.59
N VAL A 8 4.27 32.32 24.00
CA VAL A 8 3.10 31.43 23.97
C VAL A 8 2.62 31.18 22.53
N LEU A 9 2.67 32.21 21.68
CA LEU A 9 2.26 32.06 20.28
C LEU A 9 3.23 31.14 19.49
N THR A 10 4.54 31.18 19.79
CA THR A 10 5.56 30.32 19.14
C THR A 10 5.46 28.86 19.61
N ALA A 11 5.04 28.61 20.85
CA ALA A 11 4.87 27.25 21.38
C ALA A 11 3.62 26.54 20.80
N LEU A 12 2.61 27.29 20.37
CA LEU A 12 1.36 26.73 19.84
C LEU A 12 1.46 26.34 18.35
N SER A 13 2.46 26.84 17.63
CA SER A 13 2.63 26.56 16.18
C SER A 13 3.39 25.27 15.86
N THR A 14 3.90 24.53 16.85
CA THR A 14 4.75 23.34 16.62
C THR A 14 4.01 22.00 16.64
N THR A 15 2.69 21.95 16.81
CA THR A 15 1.95 20.70 17.06
C THR A 15 1.18 20.12 15.85
N LEU A 16 1.36 20.65 14.64
CA LEU A 16 0.61 20.22 13.45
C LEU A 16 1.44 19.39 12.45
N VAL A 17 2.38 18.56 12.94
CA VAL A 17 3.04 17.58 12.07
C VAL A 17 2.21 16.30 12.08
N GLY A 18 1.21 16.21 11.21
CA GLY A 18 0.50 14.99 10.92
C GLY A 18 1.42 14.01 10.17
N CYS A 19 2.15 13.16 10.88
CA CYS A 19 2.93 12.11 10.26
C CYS A 19 1.99 11.04 9.68
N VAL A 20 2.05 10.82 8.37
CA VAL A 20 1.44 9.64 7.73
C VAL A 20 2.34 8.46 8.08
N ASN A 21 1.96 7.72 9.11
CA ASN A 21 2.70 6.53 9.56
C ASN A 21 2.04 5.25 9.06
N ALA A 22 2.86 4.21 8.86
CA ALA A 22 2.38 2.87 8.58
C ALA A 22 1.47 2.38 9.72
N PRO A 23 0.46 1.54 9.41
CA PRO A 23 -0.32 0.86 10.43
C PRO A 23 0.57 0.07 11.38
N LYS A 24 0.16 -0.04 12.65
CA LYS A 24 0.88 -0.78 13.69
C LYS A 24 1.17 -2.22 13.22
N GLY A 25 2.43 -2.63 13.34
CA GLY A 25 2.92 -3.95 12.91
C GLY A 25 3.29 -4.02 11.42
N LEU A 26 3.21 -2.90 10.69
CA LEU A 26 3.63 -2.79 9.29
C LEU A 26 4.70 -1.71 9.09
N GLU A 27 5.33 -1.23 10.15
CA GLU A 27 6.40 -0.25 10.10
C GLU A 27 7.64 -0.85 9.40
N LYS A 28 8.26 -0.07 8.51
CA LYS A 28 9.35 -0.53 7.62
C LYS A 28 10.53 -1.13 8.38
N GLU A 29 10.81 -0.62 9.57
CA GLU A 29 11.98 -0.96 10.39
C GLU A 29 11.92 -2.39 10.93
N GLN A 30 10.73 -2.97 11.03
CA GLN A 30 10.50 -4.32 11.55
C GLN A 30 10.85 -5.42 10.53
N PHE A 31 11.09 -5.06 9.26
CA PHE A 31 11.23 -6.02 8.17
C PHE A 31 12.59 -5.95 7.50
N THR A 32 13.22 -7.13 7.37
CA THR A 32 14.49 -7.28 6.62
C THR A 32 14.27 -7.30 5.11
N LEU A 33 13.18 -7.95 4.66
CA LEU A 33 12.81 -8.04 3.24
C LEU A 33 11.61 -7.13 2.96
N LYS A 34 11.67 -6.35 1.88
CA LYS A 34 10.66 -5.30 1.56
C LYS A 34 10.11 -5.39 0.13
N SER A 35 10.57 -6.35 -0.65
CA SER A 35 10.09 -6.62 -2.00
C SER A 35 10.34 -8.08 -2.36
N LEU A 36 9.60 -8.62 -3.34
CA LEU A 36 9.86 -9.97 -3.86
C LEU A 36 11.24 -10.09 -4.46
N SER A 37 11.72 -9.05 -5.14
CA SER A 37 13.05 -9.03 -5.76
C SER A 37 14.21 -9.04 -4.77
N SER A 38 13.95 -8.73 -3.49
CA SER A 38 14.96 -8.79 -2.44
C SER A 38 15.14 -10.18 -1.83
N ILE A 39 14.27 -11.14 -2.17
CA ILE A 39 14.32 -12.51 -1.65
C ILE A 39 15.41 -13.28 -2.39
N GLN A 40 16.33 -13.89 -1.62
CA GLN A 40 17.36 -14.79 -2.13
C GLN A 40 17.04 -16.25 -1.78
N GLN A 41 17.60 -17.21 -2.52
CA GLN A 41 17.39 -18.64 -2.25
C GLN A 41 17.80 -19.04 -0.83
N SER A 42 18.83 -18.39 -0.27
CA SER A 42 19.30 -18.62 1.10
C SER A 42 18.29 -18.19 2.17
N ASP A 43 17.39 -17.26 1.85
CA ASP A 43 16.41 -16.75 2.84
C ASP A 43 15.34 -17.77 3.21
N TYR A 44 15.11 -18.78 2.36
CA TYR A 44 14.17 -19.86 2.63
C TYR A 44 14.71 -20.89 3.63
N SER A 45 16.03 -20.94 3.85
CA SER A 45 16.64 -21.99 4.67
C SER A 45 16.33 -21.84 6.16
N CYS A 46 16.21 -20.62 6.68
CA CYS A 46 15.97 -20.40 8.11
C CYS A 46 14.50 -20.27 8.49
N GLN A 47 13.60 -19.98 7.54
CA GLN A 47 12.19 -19.66 7.81
C GLN A 47 12.01 -18.60 8.91
N CYS A 48 12.92 -17.65 8.97
CA CYS A 48 13.05 -16.67 10.07
C CYS A 48 13.07 -15.23 9.58
N LYS A 49 13.11 -15.01 8.26
CA LYS A 49 13.20 -13.66 7.68
C LYS A 49 11.88 -12.94 7.76
N SER A 50 11.90 -11.79 8.42
CA SER A 50 10.74 -10.88 8.43
C SER A 50 10.60 -10.20 7.07
N ILE A 51 9.36 -10.19 6.54
CA ILE A 51 9.07 -9.65 5.22
C ILE A 51 7.81 -8.79 5.25
N ARG A 52 7.84 -7.65 4.53
CA ARG A 52 6.68 -6.81 4.27
C ARG A 52 6.44 -6.71 2.78
N LEU A 53 5.29 -7.20 2.34
CA LEU A 53 4.83 -7.15 0.95
C LEU A 53 3.44 -6.54 0.87
N GLY A 54 3.09 -6.05 -0.31
CA GLY A 54 1.76 -5.55 -0.58
C GLY A 54 1.35 -5.85 -2.00
N GLY A 55 0.06 -5.73 -2.28
CA GLY A 55 -0.45 -5.98 -3.61
C GLY A 55 -1.96 -6.12 -3.67
N LYS A 56 -2.44 -6.57 -4.82
CA LYS A 56 -3.85 -6.87 -5.08
C LYS A 56 -4.13 -8.35 -4.85
N VAL A 57 -5.12 -8.66 -4.04
CA VAL A 57 -5.57 -10.05 -3.81
C VAL A 57 -6.26 -10.56 -5.07
N LEU A 58 -5.71 -11.63 -5.66
CA LEU A 58 -6.27 -12.28 -6.84
C LEU A 58 -7.26 -13.37 -6.44
N THR A 59 -6.88 -14.20 -5.46
CA THR A 59 -7.73 -15.26 -4.93
C THR A 59 -7.64 -15.32 -3.42
N ALA A 60 -8.71 -15.74 -2.78
CA ALA A 60 -8.75 -16.04 -1.36
C ALA A 60 -9.50 -17.35 -1.14
N GLN A 61 -9.01 -18.16 -0.21
CA GLN A 61 -9.59 -19.46 0.14
C GLN A 61 -9.57 -19.65 1.65
N ALA A 62 -10.74 -19.88 2.23
CA ALA A 62 -10.84 -20.24 3.63
C ALA A 62 -10.33 -21.67 3.85
N LEU A 63 -9.50 -21.86 4.86
CA LEU A 63 -9.03 -23.13 5.38
C LEU A 63 -9.52 -23.27 6.84
N PRO A 64 -9.45 -24.45 7.46
CA PRO A 64 -10.03 -24.67 8.80
C PRO A 64 -9.61 -23.65 9.86
N ASN A 65 -8.35 -23.22 9.87
CA ASN A 65 -7.81 -22.32 10.90
C ASN A 65 -7.10 -21.09 10.32
N LYS A 66 -7.14 -20.88 9.02
CA LYS A 66 -6.47 -19.76 8.34
C LYS A 66 -7.11 -19.47 7.00
N THR A 67 -6.78 -18.33 6.43
CA THR A 67 -7.21 -17.96 5.08
C THR A 67 -5.98 -17.85 4.19
N LYS A 68 -5.95 -18.63 3.10
CA LYS A 68 -4.91 -18.57 2.07
C LYS A 68 -5.27 -17.50 1.05
N ILE A 69 -4.35 -16.61 0.72
CA ILE A 69 -4.52 -15.62 -0.34
C ILE A 69 -3.38 -15.70 -1.36
N GLU A 70 -3.70 -15.53 -2.64
CA GLU A 70 -2.74 -15.24 -3.70
C GLU A 70 -2.77 -13.76 -4.00
N VAL A 71 -1.62 -13.12 -4.02
CA VAL A 71 -1.49 -11.68 -4.18
C VAL A 71 -0.58 -11.35 -5.36
N LEU A 72 -1.06 -10.48 -6.25
CA LEU A 72 -0.25 -9.81 -7.26
C LEU A 72 0.52 -8.69 -6.56
N SER A 73 1.83 -8.84 -6.49
CA SER A 73 2.70 -7.98 -5.68
C SER A 73 3.00 -6.67 -6.38
N TYR A 74 2.91 -5.59 -5.61
CA TYR A 74 3.37 -4.25 -5.93
C TYR A 74 4.43 -3.80 -4.92
N LEU A 75 5.26 -2.83 -5.29
CA LEU A 75 6.10 -2.16 -4.32
C LEU A 75 5.24 -1.46 -3.26
N VAL A 76 5.81 -1.26 -2.08
CA VAL A 76 5.09 -0.70 -0.93
C VAL A 76 5.77 0.58 -0.46
N TYR A 77 5.00 1.67 -0.32
CA TYR A 77 5.51 2.91 0.24
C TYR A 77 6.13 2.68 1.62
N SER A 78 7.31 3.27 1.83
CA SER A 78 8.05 3.08 3.09
C SER A 78 7.31 3.67 4.29
N THR A 79 6.69 4.82 4.14
CA THR A 79 6.04 5.59 5.21
C THR A 79 4.61 5.14 5.49
N SER A 80 3.78 4.97 4.47
CA SER A 80 2.36 4.66 4.62
C SER A 80 2.03 3.18 4.61
N ALA A 81 2.97 2.34 4.16
CA ALA A 81 2.77 0.91 3.91
C ALA A 81 1.70 0.60 2.84
N LYS A 82 1.26 1.55 2.04
CA LYS A 82 0.31 1.33 0.94
C LYS A 82 1.01 0.73 -0.28
N PRO A 83 0.39 -0.22 -1.01
CA PRO A 83 0.89 -0.65 -2.32
C PRO A 83 0.95 0.52 -3.33
N MET A 84 1.99 0.54 -4.15
CA MET A 84 2.19 1.53 -5.21
C MET A 84 1.43 1.08 -6.47
N ILE A 85 0.16 1.43 -6.55
CA ILE A 85 -0.75 0.94 -7.60
C ILE A 85 -0.48 1.53 -8.99
N ASP A 86 0.28 2.62 -9.07
CA ASP A 86 0.70 3.25 -10.31
C ASP A 86 1.95 2.59 -10.92
N GLU A 87 2.61 1.70 -10.17
CA GLU A 87 3.79 0.97 -10.60
C GLU A 87 3.43 -0.39 -11.21
N GLN A 88 4.36 -0.97 -11.96
CA GLN A 88 4.18 -2.31 -12.50
C GLN A 88 4.25 -3.37 -11.40
N PRO A 89 3.41 -4.41 -11.45
CA PRO A 89 3.51 -5.52 -10.52
C PRO A 89 4.84 -6.26 -10.69
N ASN A 90 5.40 -6.74 -9.58
CA ASN A 90 6.73 -7.36 -9.53
C ASN A 90 6.71 -8.86 -9.21
N GLY A 91 5.59 -9.54 -9.48
CA GLY A 91 5.43 -10.97 -9.28
C GLY A 91 4.21 -11.33 -8.45
N ARG A 92 4.17 -12.55 -7.94
CA ARG A 92 3.07 -13.06 -7.11
C ARG A 92 3.62 -13.77 -5.88
N PHE A 93 2.87 -13.78 -4.80
CA PHE A 93 3.15 -14.54 -3.60
C PHE A 93 1.88 -15.13 -2.99
N VAL A 94 2.06 -16.12 -2.14
CA VAL A 94 0.99 -16.69 -1.31
C VAL A 94 1.19 -16.25 0.12
N ALA A 95 0.12 -15.85 0.78
CA ALA A 95 0.14 -15.55 2.20
C ALA A 95 -0.95 -16.31 2.94
N TYR A 96 -0.63 -16.73 4.17
CA TYR A 96 -1.56 -17.33 5.10
C TYR A 96 -1.89 -16.34 6.20
N LEU A 97 -3.15 -15.88 6.24
CA LEU A 97 -3.69 -15.05 7.31
C LEU A 97 -4.17 -15.96 8.44
N ASP A 98 -3.89 -15.60 9.68
CA ASP A 98 -4.38 -16.35 10.83
C ASP A 98 -5.89 -16.17 11.01
N GLY A 99 -6.57 -17.27 11.31
CA GLY A 99 -8.01 -17.28 11.49
C GLY A 99 -8.81 -17.26 10.19
N PHE A 100 -10.12 -17.23 10.34
CA PHE A 100 -11.06 -17.12 9.24
C PHE A 100 -11.25 -15.65 8.85
N VAL A 101 -11.04 -15.36 7.58
CA VAL A 101 -11.42 -14.09 6.93
C VAL A 101 -12.28 -14.45 5.73
N GLU A 102 -13.42 -13.78 5.58
CA GLU A 102 -14.35 -14.03 4.47
C GLU A 102 -13.65 -13.80 3.12
N PRO A 103 -13.49 -14.83 2.26
CA PRO A 103 -12.75 -14.71 1.01
C PRO A 103 -13.26 -13.62 0.07
N GLU A 104 -14.58 -13.47 -0.06
CA GLU A 104 -15.18 -12.46 -0.93
C GLU A 104 -14.88 -11.03 -0.46
N SER A 105 -14.64 -10.83 0.84
CA SER A 105 -14.24 -9.52 1.38
C SER A 105 -12.81 -9.12 1.04
N LEU A 106 -11.97 -10.09 0.67
CA LEU A 106 -10.56 -9.90 0.33
C LEU A 106 -10.32 -9.81 -1.16
N LYS A 107 -11.11 -10.52 -1.95
CA LYS A 107 -10.94 -10.60 -3.40
C LYS A 107 -10.98 -9.21 -4.03
N ASP A 108 -10.06 -8.98 -4.96
CA ASP A 108 -9.85 -7.71 -5.66
C ASP A 108 -9.47 -6.51 -4.78
N GLN A 109 -9.36 -6.68 -3.45
CA GLN A 109 -8.87 -5.64 -2.55
C GLN A 109 -7.33 -5.53 -2.59
N PHE A 110 -6.83 -4.38 -2.21
CA PHE A 110 -5.40 -4.20 -1.97
C PHE A 110 -5.08 -4.52 -0.52
N ILE A 111 -3.93 -5.16 -0.30
CA ILE A 111 -3.49 -5.58 1.03
C ILE A 111 -2.00 -5.31 1.21
N THR A 112 -1.62 -4.97 2.42
CA THR A 112 -0.23 -5.03 2.87
C THR A 112 -0.14 -6.01 4.00
N ILE A 113 0.83 -6.90 3.92
CA ILE A 113 1.11 -7.92 4.92
C ILE A 113 2.50 -7.72 5.50
N GLY A 114 2.63 -8.03 6.78
CA GLY A 114 3.89 -8.21 7.49
C GLY A 114 3.91 -9.59 8.11
N GLY A 115 4.99 -10.32 7.92
CA GLY A 115 5.06 -11.69 8.39
C GLY A 115 6.44 -12.31 8.24
N THR A 116 6.47 -13.64 8.22
CA THR A 116 7.68 -14.44 8.10
C THR A 116 7.69 -15.20 6.79
N LEU A 117 8.80 -15.09 6.05
CA LEU A 117 9.03 -15.90 4.85
C LEU A 117 9.25 -17.35 5.26
N LEU A 118 8.43 -18.27 4.72
CA LEU A 118 8.51 -19.69 5.02
C LEU A 118 9.31 -20.45 3.96
N LYS A 119 8.63 -20.86 2.91
CA LYS A 119 9.12 -21.73 1.83
C LYS A 119 8.53 -21.28 0.51
N THR A 120 8.78 -22.02 -0.55
CA THR A 120 8.09 -21.85 -1.82
C THR A 120 6.97 -22.88 -1.96
N GLU A 121 5.93 -22.53 -2.71
CA GLU A 121 4.84 -23.41 -3.12
C GLU A 121 4.77 -23.43 -4.66
N GLN A 122 4.65 -24.61 -5.26
CA GLN A 122 4.46 -24.74 -6.70
C GLN A 122 2.99 -24.58 -7.04
N GLY A 123 2.71 -23.79 -8.06
CA GLY A 123 1.37 -23.60 -8.58
C GLY A 123 1.40 -23.25 -10.05
N LYS A 124 0.29 -22.72 -10.55
CA LYS A 124 0.15 -22.33 -11.95
C LYS A 124 -0.40 -20.91 -12.05
N VAL A 125 0.09 -20.18 -13.03
CA VAL A 125 -0.52 -18.94 -13.52
C VAL A 125 -0.99 -19.25 -14.93
N ASP A 126 -2.29 -19.36 -15.10
CA ASP A 126 -2.90 -19.94 -16.31
C ASP A 126 -2.33 -21.34 -16.60
N GLN A 127 -1.56 -21.49 -17.66
CA GLN A 127 -0.91 -22.77 -18.03
C GLN A 127 0.56 -22.85 -17.64
N ALA A 128 1.16 -21.74 -17.17
CA ALA A 128 2.56 -21.68 -16.80
C ALA A 128 2.79 -22.13 -15.35
N SER A 129 3.80 -22.97 -15.12
CA SER A 129 4.26 -23.30 -13.76
C SER A 129 4.85 -22.06 -13.08
N TYR A 130 4.47 -21.80 -11.84
CA TYR A 130 4.94 -20.66 -11.08
C TYR A 130 5.34 -21.09 -9.66
N THR A 131 6.47 -20.56 -9.19
CA THR A 131 6.97 -20.81 -7.84
C THR A 131 6.65 -19.62 -6.96
N TYR A 132 5.71 -19.79 -6.04
CA TYR A 132 5.24 -18.74 -5.13
C TYR A 132 6.09 -18.70 -3.87
N PRO A 133 6.67 -17.55 -3.48
CA PRO A 133 7.07 -17.30 -2.10
C PRO A 133 5.87 -17.44 -1.16
N VAL A 134 6.04 -18.12 -0.03
CA VAL A 134 4.99 -18.34 0.96
C VAL A 134 5.31 -17.57 2.23
N ILE A 135 4.34 -16.78 2.70
CA ILE A 135 4.47 -15.95 3.89
C ILE A 135 3.41 -16.36 4.93
N GLN A 136 3.85 -16.61 6.17
CA GLN A 136 2.95 -16.64 7.31
C GLN A 136 2.76 -15.21 7.79
N THR A 137 1.55 -14.74 7.80
CA THR A 137 1.22 -13.34 8.11
C THR A 137 1.00 -13.17 9.61
N ASN A 138 1.66 -12.17 10.19
CA ASN A 138 1.45 -11.76 11.60
C ASN A 138 0.55 -10.51 11.68
N HIS A 139 0.72 -9.59 10.73
CA HIS A 139 -0.04 -8.34 10.65
C HIS A 139 -0.43 -8.07 9.19
N TYR A 140 -1.62 -7.54 8.97
CA TYR A 140 -2.05 -7.09 7.65
C TYR A 140 -2.99 -5.89 7.72
N ARG A 141 -3.05 -5.15 6.61
CA ARG A 141 -4.02 -4.07 6.39
C ARG A 141 -4.63 -4.22 5.01
N VAL A 142 -5.95 -4.25 4.96
CA VAL A 142 -6.71 -4.15 3.70
C VAL A 142 -6.93 -2.68 3.40
N TRP A 143 -6.71 -2.29 2.15
CA TRP A 143 -6.87 -0.94 1.64
C TRP A 143 -8.02 -0.91 0.65
N LYS A 144 -8.83 0.12 0.74
CA LYS A 144 -9.91 0.36 -0.22
C LYS A 144 -9.39 1.27 -1.33
N LEU A 145 -9.69 0.89 -2.58
CA LEU A 145 -9.43 1.72 -3.74
C LEU A 145 -10.51 2.80 -3.83
N SER A 146 -10.10 4.03 -3.97
CA SER A 146 -10.97 5.16 -4.26
C SER A 146 -10.48 5.90 -5.51
N GLN A 147 -11.37 6.61 -6.14
CA GLN A 147 -11.06 7.49 -7.27
C GLN A 147 -11.39 8.93 -6.93
N SER A 148 -10.58 9.86 -7.41
CA SER A 148 -10.87 11.28 -7.38
C SER A 148 -10.69 11.89 -8.77
N TYR A 149 -11.48 12.91 -9.06
CA TYR A 149 -11.30 13.70 -10.26
C TYR A 149 -10.31 14.82 -9.96
N TYR A 150 -9.22 14.83 -10.70
CA TYR A 150 -8.21 15.88 -10.61
C TYR A 150 -8.40 16.81 -11.81
N TYR A 151 -8.57 18.09 -11.53
CA TYR A 151 -8.58 19.15 -12.53
C TYR A 151 -7.19 19.77 -12.53
N PRO A 152 -6.44 19.74 -13.65
CA PRO A 152 -5.15 20.41 -13.72
C PRO A 152 -5.28 21.89 -13.36
N ASP A 153 -4.35 22.39 -12.53
CA ASP A 153 -4.35 23.77 -12.02
C ASP A 153 -3.94 24.82 -13.04
N ASP A 154 -4.14 24.60 -14.35
CA ASP A 154 -3.90 25.61 -15.38
C ASP A 154 -4.84 26.83 -15.28
N MET A 155 -5.61 26.90 -14.18
CA MET A 155 -6.67 27.89 -13.97
C MET A 155 -6.23 29.10 -13.11
N TRP A 156 -4.96 29.19 -12.67
CA TRP A 156 -4.54 30.30 -11.78
C TRP A 156 -3.68 31.37 -12.42
N ASP A 157 -3.29 31.26 -13.69
CA ASP A 157 -2.36 32.17 -14.33
C ASP A 157 -2.99 33.35 -15.08
N ASP A 158 -4.29 33.61 -14.94
CA ASP A 158 -4.88 34.79 -15.58
C ASP A 158 -5.62 35.70 -14.57
N TRP A 159 -4.89 36.21 -13.59
CA TRP A 159 -5.30 37.40 -12.88
C TRP A 159 -5.02 38.63 -13.75
N GLY A 160 -5.51 38.61 -14.98
CA GLY A 160 -5.52 39.73 -15.88
C GLY A 160 -6.56 40.76 -15.41
N PHE A 161 -6.10 41.95 -15.14
CA PHE A 161 -6.80 43.13 -14.60
C PHE A 161 -7.92 43.69 -15.51
N PHE A 162 -8.29 43.01 -16.60
CA PHE A 162 -9.38 43.42 -17.50
C PHE A 162 -10.34 42.26 -17.74
N GLY A 163 -11.52 42.39 -17.13
CA GLY A 163 -12.61 41.44 -17.22
C GLY A 163 -13.08 41.11 -18.64
N ARG A 164 -12.54 40.08 -19.24
CA ARG A 164 -13.18 39.30 -20.27
C ARG A 164 -13.56 37.96 -19.69
N ARG A 165 -14.88 37.66 -19.65
CA ARG A 165 -15.39 36.32 -19.42
C ARG A 165 -14.84 35.43 -20.52
N SER A 166 -13.72 34.77 -20.26
CA SER A 166 -13.29 33.61 -21.03
C SER A 166 -14.23 32.46 -20.69
N TYR A 167 -14.90 31.92 -21.68
CA TYR A 167 -15.61 30.64 -21.55
C TYR A 167 -14.53 29.60 -21.30
N TYR A 168 -14.47 29.11 -20.06
CA TYR A 168 -13.50 28.14 -19.63
C TYR A 168 -13.73 26.81 -20.35
N TRP A 169 -12.79 26.41 -21.17
CA TRP A 169 -12.61 25.02 -21.51
C TRP A 169 -12.18 24.30 -20.25
N TYR A 170 -13.13 23.63 -19.61
CA TYR A 170 -12.78 22.63 -18.60
C TYR A 170 -12.10 21.51 -19.37
N GLY A 171 -10.78 21.36 -19.24
CA GLY A 171 -10.10 20.16 -19.67
C GLY A 171 -10.78 18.95 -19.03
N GLU A 172 -10.81 17.82 -19.72
CA GLU A 172 -11.37 16.60 -19.15
C GLU A 172 -10.61 16.30 -17.84
N PRO A 173 -11.33 16.03 -16.73
CA PRO A 173 -10.68 15.73 -15.47
C PRO A 173 -9.91 14.42 -15.56
N GLU A 174 -8.70 14.40 -15.05
CA GLU A 174 -7.96 13.16 -14.85
C GLU A 174 -8.55 12.37 -13.69
N ILE A 175 -8.81 11.08 -13.91
CA ILE A 175 -9.21 10.18 -12.84
C ILE A 175 -7.93 9.69 -12.16
N ARG A 176 -7.77 10.00 -10.87
CA ARG A 176 -6.67 9.50 -10.04
C ARG A 176 -7.19 8.50 -9.03
N TYR A 177 -6.49 7.39 -8.92
CA TYR A 177 -6.79 6.33 -7.97
C TYR A 177 -5.87 6.44 -6.75
N TYR A 178 -6.42 6.17 -5.57
CA TYR A 178 -5.65 6.15 -4.32
C TYR A 178 -6.20 5.12 -3.35
N LEU A 179 -5.33 4.64 -2.45
CA LEU A 179 -5.70 3.69 -1.39
C LEU A 179 -5.92 4.43 -0.06
N TYR A 180 -6.93 4.02 0.72
CA TYR A 180 -7.21 4.58 2.05
C TYR A 180 -7.57 3.50 3.07
#